data_4ebf958f136c1238c90c59d3bfcfaa39
#
_entry.id   4ebf958f136c1238c90c59d3bfcfaa39
#
_cell.length_a   1.000
_cell.length_b   1.000
_cell.length_c   1.000
_cell.angle_alpha   90.00
_cell.angle_beta   90.00
_cell.angle_gamma   90.00
#
_symmetry.space_group_name_H-M   'P 1'
#
loop_
_entity.id
_entity.type
_entity.pdbx_description
1 polymer ?
#
loop_
_entity_poly.entity_id
_entity_poly.type
_entity_poly.pdbx_seq_one_letter_code
_entity_poly.pdbx_strand_id
1 'polypeptide(L)'
;MELLTPTAFAQFGTVIENPATSPSSKLPIPQRAPPPKHVQANQGSATKYLDVTHMSNLYNLAPSKKPAKAVMNMFVCSPRNLRSIEPSESMPSSWGDLDLDEDEDGNKNHDKQLLDVTILERHPFTTQTFIPMGLSAQDKHTQYLVIVAPTLPASASKRHIGRPPPYPTPVVERKKSFRDIFARARPAPYSTKAIPPPPQFEKLHLSARPKGPGLPDLKNLRAFVAIGSQAVTYGAGTWHAPMIVIGDRPIDFVVVQFANEVEIEDCQEITLQPSKLAQEGVVVTVDTDSAGKVQVKAGVGSVKAKL
;
A
#
# COMPACT_ATOMS: atom_id res chain seq x y z
N MET A 1 1.14 -17.96 -4.49
CA MET A 1 2.13 -16.90 -4.81
C MET A 1 1.38 -15.66 -5.26
N GLU A 2 1.65 -14.51 -4.65
CA GLU A 2 1.07 -13.27 -5.11
C GLU A 2 2.16 -12.34 -5.63
N LEU A 3 2.32 -12.32 -6.96
CA LEU A 3 3.23 -11.40 -7.63
C LEU A 3 2.64 -10.00 -7.62
N LEU A 4 3.49 -9.00 -7.42
CA LEU A 4 3.08 -7.61 -7.55
C LEU A 4 2.74 -7.31 -9.01
N THR A 5 1.46 -7.17 -9.31
CA THR A 5 0.97 -6.82 -10.65
C THR A 5 0.04 -5.62 -10.60
N PRO A 6 -0.04 -4.80 -11.65
CA PRO A 6 -0.95 -3.66 -11.69
C PRO A 6 -2.40 -4.02 -11.35
N THR A 7 -2.90 -5.15 -11.83
CA THR A 7 -4.28 -5.61 -11.59
C THR A 7 -4.48 -6.04 -10.13
N ALA A 8 -3.57 -6.85 -9.59
CA ALA A 8 -3.68 -7.38 -8.24
C ALA A 8 -3.56 -6.27 -7.18
N PHE A 9 -2.78 -5.23 -7.48
CA PHE A 9 -2.52 -4.10 -6.57
C PHE A 9 -3.49 -2.93 -6.76
N ALA A 10 -4.36 -2.95 -7.75
CA ALA A 10 -5.18 -1.81 -8.19
C ALA A 10 -6.02 -1.15 -7.08
N GLN A 11 -6.50 -1.90 -6.08
CA GLN A 11 -7.27 -1.33 -4.97
C GLN A 11 -6.40 -0.57 -3.94
N PHE A 12 -5.11 -0.84 -3.90
CA PHE A 12 -4.16 -0.27 -2.93
C PHE A 12 -3.36 0.89 -3.51
N GLY A 13 -3.16 0.88 -4.84
CA GLY A 13 -2.31 1.85 -5.49
C GLY A 13 -2.00 1.47 -6.93
N THR A 14 -0.84 1.89 -7.40
CA THR A 14 -0.34 1.58 -8.75
C THR A 14 1.04 0.94 -8.68
N VAL A 15 1.29 0.00 -9.61
CA VAL A 15 2.62 -0.56 -9.86
C VAL A 15 3.20 0.16 -11.07
N ILE A 16 4.41 0.65 -10.94
CA ILE A 16 5.16 1.31 -12.01
C ILE A 16 6.19 0.30 -12.50
N GLU A 17 6.07 -0.10 -13.76
CA GLU A 17 6.97 -1.05 -14.40
C GLU A 17 7.06 -0.77 -15.89
N ASN A 18 8.12 -1.24 -16.53
CA ASN A 18 8.21 -1.16 -17.99
C ASN A 18 7.24 -2.16 -18.64
N PRO A 19 6.19 -1.72 -19.34
CA PRO A 19 5.18 -2.63 -19.89
C PRO A 19 5.72 -3.64 -20.90
N ALA A 20 6.88 -3.36 -21.51
CA ALA A 20 7.47 -4.26 -22.50
C ALA A 20 8.26 -5.43 -21.89
N THR A 21 8.81 -5.24 -20.68
CA THR A 21 9.76 -6.22 -20.07
C THR A 21 9.31 -6.74 -18.71
N SER A 22 8.23 -6.21 -18.16
CA SER A 22 7.76 -6.56 -16.83
C SER A 22 7.25 -8.01 -16.73
N PRO A 23 7.26 -8.61 -15.55
CA PRO A 23 6.63 -9.91 -15.31
C PRO A 23 5.15 -9.92 -15.72
N SER A 24 4.44 -8.80 -15.50
CA SER A 24 3.02 -8.66 -15.86
C SER A 24 2.79 -8.75 -17.38
N SER A 25 3.78 -8.43 -18.20
CA SER A 25 3.67 -8.53 -19.66
C SER A 25 3.53 -9.98 -20.17
N LYS A 26 3.93 -10.95 -19.36
CA LYS A 26 3.86 -12.38 -19.65
C LYS A 26 2.56 -13.03 -19.22
N LEU A 27 1.70 -12.30 -18.49
CA LEU A 27 0.42 -12.83 -18.05
C LEU A 27 -0.58 -12.96 -19.21
N PRO A 28 -1.55 -13.90 -19.12
CA PRO A 28 -2.65 -13.97 -20.08
C PRO A 28 -3.45 -12.66 -20.15
N ILE A 29 -3.98 -12.34 -21.34
CA ILE A 29 -4.68 -11.08 -21.62
C ILE A 29 -5.73 -10.66 -20.57
N PRO A 30 -6.60 -11.54 -20.04
CA PRO A 30 -7.59 -11.14 -19.02
C PRO A 30 -6.98 -10.67 -17.70
N GLN A 31 -5.74 -11.08 -17.40
CA GLN A 31 -5.03 -10.73 -16.15
C GLN A 31 -4.07 -9.57 -16.33
N ARG A 32 -3.86 -9.14 -17.56
CA ARG A 32 -2.93 -8.06 -17.91
C ARG A 32 -3.63 -6.71 -17.93
N ALA A 33 -3.11 -5.75 -17.21
CA ALA A 33 -3.57 -4.38 -17.33
C ALA A 33 -3.24 -3.83 -18.74
N PRO A 34 -4.09 -2.98 -19.33
CA PRO A 34 -3.77 -2.33 -20.57
C PRO A 34 -2.50 -1.48 -20.40
N PRO A 35 -1.57 -1.48 -21.37
CA PRO A 35 -0.36 -0.69 -21.28
C PRO A 35 -0.69 0.80 -21.22
N PRO A 36 0.10 1.62 -20.50
CA PRO A 36 -0.04 3.06 -20.48
C PRO A 36 0.11 3.64 -21.90
N LYS A 37 -0.53 4.78 -22.13
CA LYS A 37 -0.29 5.55 -23.36
C LYS A 37 1.19 5.89 -23.47
N HIS A 38 1.72 5.90 -24.70
CA HIS A 38 3.12 6.23 -24.91
C HIS A 38 3.31 7.11 -26.16
N VAL A 39 4.43 7.82 -26.17
CA VAL A 39 4.89 8.67 -27.29
C VAL A 39 6.38 8.45 -27.51
N GLN A 40 6.82 8.67 -28.73
CA GLN A 40 8.27 8.72 -29.03
C GLN A 40 8.86 10.02 -28.47
N ALA A 41 10.01 9.92 -27.86
CA ALA A 41 10.75 11.01 -27.26
C ALA A 41 12.23 10.95 -27.58
N ASN A 42 13.00 11.99 -27.22
CA ASN A 42 14.44 12.06 -27.41
C ASN A 42 14.85 11.73 -28.87
N GLN A 43 14.18 12.35 -29.80
CA GLN A 43 14.48 12.18 -31.26
C GLN A 43 14.36 10.71 -31.73
N GLY A 44 13.45 9.95 -31.13
CA GLY A 44 13.20 8.55 -31.47
C GLY A 44 14.01 7.53 -30.64
N SER A 45 14.95 7.98 -29.81
CA SER A 45 15.75 7.08 -28.97
C SER A 45 15.05 6.61 -27.70
N ALA A 46 13.87 7.15 -27.36
CA ALA A 46 13.14 6.79 -26.15
C ALA A 46 11.62 6.63 -26.39
N THR A 47 11.02 5.67 -25.70
CA THR A 47 9.58 5.55 -25.56
C THR A 47 9.17 6.14 -24.21
N LYS A 48 8.39 7.21 -24.23
CA LYS A 48 7.85 7.84 -23.02
C LYS A 48 6.46 7.29 -22.72
N TYR A 49 6.33 6.51 -21.65
CA TYR A 49 5.04 6.10 -21.12
C TYR A 49 4.45 7.24 -20.29
N LEU A 50 3.16 7.53 -20.49
CA LEU A 50 2.46 8.64 -19.87
C LEU A 50 1.59 8.13 -18.72
N ASP A 51 1.47 8.94 -17.68
CA ASP A 51 0.57 8.70 -16.54
C ASP A 51 0.73 7.32 -15.90
N VAL A 52 1.97 6.87 -15.75
CA VAL A 52 2.28 5.56 -15.13
C VAL A 52 1.87 5.48 -13.66
N THR A 53 1.74 6.63 -13.01
CA THR A 53 1.16 6.79 -11.68
C THR A 53 0.68 8.22 -11.47
N HIS A 54 -0.18 8.42 -10.47
CA HIS A 54 -0.68 9.74 -10.10
C HIS A 54 -0.31 10.06 -8.67
N MET A 55 0.35 11.20 -8.47
CA MET A 55 0.61 11.74 -7.14
C MET A 55 -0.55 12.65 -6.72
N SER A 56 -1.23 12.28 -5.63
CA SER A 56 -2.37 13.03 -5.11
C SER A 56 -1.98 13.82 -3.87
N ASN A 57 -2.38 15.10 -3.84
CA ASN A 57 -2.29 15.99 -2.69
C ASN A 57 -3.71 16.33 -2.22
N LEU A 58 -4.12 15.78 -1.09
CA LEU A 58 -5.44 15.99 -0.49
C LEU A 58 -5.38 16.84 0.79
N TYR A 59 -4.27 17.52 1.06
CA TYR A 59 -4.09 18.32 2.28
C TYR A 59 -5.04 19.52 2.38
N ASN A 60 -5.66 19.92 1.27
CA ASN A 60 -6.77 20.87 1.32
C ASN A 60 -8.00 20.33 2.10
N LEU A 61 -8.08 19.02 2.30
CA LEU A 61 -9.10 18.33 3.11
C LEU A 61 -8.64 18.07 4.54
N ALA A 62 -7.35 18.28 4.84
CA ALA A 62 -6.79 18.09 6.17
C ALA A 62 -7.37 19.11 7.17
N PRO A 63 -7.54 18.76 8.45
CA PRO A 63 -8.10 19.63 9.47
C PRO A 63 -7.31 20.93 9.68
N SER A 64 -5.97 20.85 9.65
CA SER A 64 -5.11 22.03 9.84
C SER A 64 -5.21 23.03 8.70
N LYS A 65 -5.62 22.59 7.50
CA LYS A 65 -5.57 23.39 6.27
C LYS A 65 -4.17 23.90 5.92
N LYS A 66 -3.14 23.41 6.59
CA LYS A 66 -1.75 23.78 6.29
C LYS A 66 -1.39 23.23 4.91
N PRO A 67 -0.87 24.06 4.00
CA PRO A 67 -0.50 23.61 2.66
C PRO A 67 0.67 22.63 2.74
N ALA A 68 0.61 21.57 1.93
CA ALA A 68 1.68 20.61 1.80
C ALA A 68 2.56 20.92 0.60
N LYS A 69 3.81 20.51 0.69
CA LYS A 69 4.80 20.55 -0.39
C LYS A 69 5.21 19.12 -0.76
N ALA A 70 5.64 18.92 -1.99
CA ALA A 70 6.25 17.67 -2.40
C ALA A 70 7.59 17.48 -1.68
N VAL A 71 7.81 16.32 -1.11
CA VAL A 71 9.07 15.95 -0.45
C VAL A 71 9.58 14.67 -1.09
N MET A 72 10.91 14.57 -1.17
CA MET A 72 11.61 13.40 -1.68
C MET A 72 12.64 12.98 -0.65
N ASN A 73 12.52 11.77 -0.15
CA ASN A 73 13.40 11.19 0.84
C ASN A 73 14.10 9.95 0.26
N MET A 74 15.19 9.54 0.90
CA MET A 74 15.84 8.28 0.60
C MET A 74 15.78 7.36 1.82
N PHE A 75 15.36 6.13 1.60
CA PHE A 75 15.36 5.08 2.61
C PHE A 75 16.37 4.00 2.17
N VAL A 76 17.36 3.73 3.00
CA VAL A 76 18.29 2.62 2.84
C VAL A 76 17.73 1.47 3.68
N CYS A 77 17.09 0.51 3.02
CA CYS A 77 16.40 -0.58 3.70
C CYS A 77 17.28 -1.83 3.71
N SER A 78 17.78 -2.20 4.88
CA SER A 78 18.51 -3.46 5.07
C SER A 78 17.57 -4.66 5.04
N PRO A 79 18.07 -5.85 4.63
CA PRO A 79 17.29 -7.08 4.70
C PRO A 79 16.78 -7.35 6.11
N ARG A 80 15.54 -7.81 6.19
CA ARG A 80 14.93 -8.23 7.46
C ARG A 80 15.32 -9.66 7.80
N ASN A 81 15.58 -9.88 9.08
CA ASN A 81 15.74 -11.24 9.59
C ASN A 81 14.40 -11.95 9.54
N LEU A 82 14.38 -13.09 8.89
CA LEU A 82 13.28 -14.02 8.90
C LEU A 82 13.55 -15.07 10.00
N ARG A 83 12.49 -15.54 10.66
CA ARG A 83 12.63 -16.60 11.67
C ARG A 83 12.19 -17.95 11.12
N SER A 84 12.82 -19.01 11.56
CA SER A 84 12.41 -20.37 11.24
C SER A 84 11.06 -20.70 11.91
N ILE A 85 10.32 -21.61 11.32
CA ILE A 85 9.09 -22.14 11.90
C ILE A 85 9.47 -23.15 13.00
N GLU A 86 9.09 -22.85 14.24
CA GLU A 86 9.31 -23.78 15.35
C GLU A 86 8.30 -24.94 15.24
N PRO A 87 8.72 -26.20 15.45
CA PRO A 87 7.83 -27.37 15.33
C PRO A 87 6.59 -27.32 16.26
N SER A 88 6.65 -26.49 17.31
CA SER A 88 5.56 -26.30 18.27
C SER A 88 4.60 -25.16 17.90
N GLU A 89 4.90 -24.37 16.86
CA GLU A 89 4.03 -23.29 16.40
C GLU A 89 2.84 -23.87 15.64
N SER A 90 1.64 -23.69 16.21
CA SER A 90 0.42 -23.93 15.45
C SER A 90 0.23 -22.79 14.45
N MET A 91 0.25 -23.12 13.17
CA MET A 91 -0.05 -22.16 12.12
C MET A 91 -1.47 -21.61 12.29
N PRO A 92 -1.73 -20.32 12.02
CA PRO A 92 -3.06 -19.74 12.11
C PRO A 92 -4.07 -20.59 11.31
N SER A 93 -5.19 -20.92 11.92
CA SER A 93 -6.25 -21.72 11.27
C SER A 93 -6.80 -21.09 9.99
N SER A 94 -6.57 -19.79 9.79
CA SER A 94 -6.89 -19.07 8.54
C SER A 94 -6.01 -19.44 7.35
N TRP A 95 -4.94 -20.21 7.58
CA TRP A 95 -4.02 -20.61 6.51
C TRP A 95 -4.54 -21.83 5.72
N GLY A 96 -5.63 -22.49 6.19
CA GLY A 96 -6.09 -23.75 5.64
C GLY A 96 -5.00 -24.82 5.75
N ASP A 97 -5.30 -26.01 5.39
CA ASP A 97 -4.27 -27.02 5.18
C ASP A 97 -3.28 -26.49 4.15
N LEU A 98 -2.15 -25.96 4.63
CA LEU A 98 -0.97 -25.88 3.79
C LEU A 98 -0.68 -27.36 3.50
N ASP A 99 -1.10 -27.80 2.32
CA ASP A 99 -0.59 -29.04 1.78
C ASP A 99 0.93 -28.95 1.93
N LEU A 100 1.41 -29.64 2.95
CA LEU A 100 2.81 -29.99 3.02
C LEU A 100 2.94 -31.02 1.90
N ASP A 101 2.99 -30.54 0.66
CA ASP A 101 3.34 -31.37 -0.48
C ASP A 101 4.71 -31.94 -0.13
N GLU A 102 4.68 -33.13 0.47
CA GLU A 102 5.82 -34.02 0.47
C GLU A 102 5.98 -34.40 -1.01
N ASP A 103 6.98 -33.79 -1.63
CA ASP A 103 7.45 -34.25 -2.94
C ASP A 103 7.63 -35.75 -2.83
N GLU A 104 7.21 -36.51 -3.86
CA GLU A 104 7.31 -37.99 -3.92
C GLU A 104 8.73 -38.51 -3.62
N ASP A 105 9.74 -37.61 -3.59
CA ASP A 105 11.13 -37.92 -3.29
C ASP A 105 11.57 -37.56 -1.84
N GLY A 106 10.69 -37.09 -0.95
CA GLY A 106 11.01 -36.83 0.46
C GLY A 106 12.04 -35.73 0.69
N ASN A 107 12.32 -34.90 -0.29
CA ASN A 107 13.33 -33.86 -0.23
C ASN A 107 12.70 -32.53 0.22
N LYS A 108 12.82 -32.24 1.52
CA LYS A 108 12.36 -30.96 2.13
C LYS A 108 13.34 -29.84 1.81
N ASN A 109 13.41 -29.39 0.56
CA ASN A 109 14.29 -28.30 0.13
C ASN A 109 13.62 -26.92 0.10
N HIS A 110 12.55 -26.71 0.85
CA HIS A 110 11.92 -25.41 0.99
C HIS A 110 12.20 -24.84 2.39
N ASP A 111 13.06 -23.84 2.48
CA ASP A 111 13.25 -23.07 3.72
C ASP A 111 12.10 -22.11 3.93
N LYS A 112 11.01 -22.61 4.53
CA LYS A 112 9.90 -21.76 4.95
C LYS A 112 10.32 -20.95 6.17
N GLN A 113 10.27 -19.66 6.04
CA GLN A 113 10.60 -18.71 7.10
C GLN A 113 9.42 -17.78 7.37
N LEU A 114 9.41 -17.17 8.52
CA LEU A 114 8.35 -16.26 8.96
C LEU A 114 8.87 -14.83 9.11
N LEU A 115 8.06 -13.89 8.65
CA LEU A 115 8.24 -12.48 8.85
C LEU A 115 7.11 -11.95 9.73
N ASP A 116 7.43 -11.42 10.90
CA ASP A 116 6.46 -10.78 11.78
C ASP A 116 6.16 -9.34 11.30
N VAL A 117 4.89 -9.03 11.08
CA VAL A 117 4.42 -7.69 10.73
C VAL A 117 3.94 -7.01 12.02
N THR A 118 4.73 -6.08 12.53
CA THR A 118 4.48 -5.41 13.81
C THR A 118 3.87 -4.02 13.67
N ILE A 119 3.96 -3.41 12.49
CA ILE A 119 3.52 -2.04 12.23
C ILE A 119 2.81 -1.99 10.87
N LEU A 120 1.71 -1.24 10.84
CA LEU A 120 1.12 -0.73 9.61
C LEU A 120 0.96 0.77 9.72
N GLU A 121 1.27 1.47 8.63
CA GLU A 121 1.14 2.92 8.51
C GLU A 121 0.26 3.30 7.32
N ARG A 122 -0.21 4.54 7.30
CA ARG A 122 -0.88 5.14 6.15
C ARG A 122 -0.66 6.65 6.11
N HIS A 123 -0.75 7.21 4.92
CA HIS A 123 -0.69 8.64 4.67
C HIS A 123 -2.07 9.14 4.22
N PRO A 124 -2.90 9.73 5.11
CA PRO A 124 -4.32 9.97 4.83
C PRO A 124 -4.57 10.94 3.68
N PHE A 125 -3.65 11.91 3.49
CA PHE A 125 -3.84 13.04 2.58
C PHE A 125 -2.91 13.03 1.37
N THR A 126 -2.10 12.00 1.20
CA THR A 126 -1.15 11.90 0.10
C THR A 126 -0.98 10.47 -0.40
N THR A 127 -0.62 10.34 -1.65
CA THR A 127 0.00 9.12 -2.16
C THR A 127 1.46 9.09 -1.74
N GLN A 128 2.02 7.90 -1.61
CA GLN A 128 3.45 7.71 -1.35
C GLN A 128 4.03 6.74 -2.38
N THR A 129 5.11 7.14 -3.04
CA THR A 129 5.74 6.36 -4.11
C THR A 129 7.13 5.91 -3.67
N PHE A 130 7.39 4.61 -3.74
CA PHE A 130 8.69 3.99 -3.51
C PHE A 130 9.29 3.54 -4.84
N ILE A 131 10.50 4.01 -5.13
CA ILE A 131 11.23 3.70 -6.35
C ILE A 131 12.57 3.06 -5.95
N PRO A 132 12.76 1.75 -6.20
CA PRO A 132 14.04 1.10 -5.90
C PRO A 132 15.15 1.62 -6.80
N MET A 133 16.34 1.80 -6.23
CA MET A 133 17.53 2.22 -6.94
C MET A 133 18.61 1.15 -6.83
N GLY A 134 19.36 0.94 -7.90
CA GLY A 134 20.50 0.04 -7.90
C GLY A 134 20.20 -1.46 -7.79
N LEU A 135 18.92 -1.85 -7.68
CA LEU A 135 18.50 -3.24 -7.69
C LEU A 135 18.24 -3.70 -9.12
N SER A 136 18.98 -4.71 -9.58
CA SER A 136 18.78 -5.29 -10.90
C SER A 136 17.42 -5.98 -11.01
N ALA A 137 16.78 -5.84 -12.18
CA ALA A 137 15.58 -6.59 -12.51
C ALA A 137 15.81 -8.12 -12.57
N GLN A 138 17.06 -8.53 -12.76
CA GLN A 138 17.49 -9.94 -12.83
C GLN A 138 17.99 -10.47 -11.49
N ASP A 139 18.06 -9.62 -10.46
CA ASP A 139 18.43 -10.06 -9.11
C ASP A 139 17.34 -10.98 -8.57
N LYS A 140 17.73 -12.22 -8.27
CA LYS A 140 16.84 -13.23 -7.70
C LYS A 140 17.02 -13.40 -6.19
N HIS A 141 18.12 -12.88 -5.66
CA HIS A 141 18.52 -13.06 -4.28
C HIS A 141 18.07 -11.90 -3.37
N THR A 142 17.82 -10.72 -3.97
CA THR A 142 17.32 -9.57 -3.23
C THR A 142 16.02 -9.09 -3.86
N GLN A 143 14.98 -9.05 -3.04
CA GLN A 143 13.62 -8.64 -3.41
C GLN A 143 13.02 -7.79 -2.29
N TYR A 144 11.85 -7.26 -2.49
CA TYR A 144 11.15 -6.56 -1.42
C TYR A 144 9.68 -6.94 -1.35
N LEU A 145 9.14 -6.84 -0.15
CA LEU A 145 7.75 -7.17 0.13
C LEU A 145 6.91 -5.91 0.24
N VAL A 146 5.77 -5.93 -0.42
CA VAL A 146 4.73 -4.91 -0.35
C VAL A 146 3.53 -5.52 0.38
N ILE A 147 3.37 -5.15 1.65
CA ILE A 147 2.32 -5.69 2.51
C ILE A 147 1.27 -4.60 2.72
N VAL A 148 0.02 -4.89 2.41
CA VAL A 148 -1.09 -3.94 2.44
C VAL A 148 -2.34 -4.55 3.05
N ALA A 149 -3.18 -3.70 3.62
CA ALA A 149 -4.48 -4.12 4.13
C ALA A 149 -5.59 -3.16 3.64
N PRO A 150 -6.77 -3.68 3.31
CA PRO A 150 -7.95 -2.85 3.08
C PRO A 150 -8.32 -2.09 4.36
N THR A 151 -9.07 -1.02 4.21
CA THR A 151 -9.61 -0.27 5.35
C THR A 151 -10.98 -0.82 5.74
N LEU A 152 -11.17 -1.13 7.02
CA LEU A 152 -12.48 -1.54 7.54
C LEU A 152 -13.51 -0.42 7.38
N PRO A 153 -14.79 -0.76 7.15
CA PRO A 153 -15.86 0.21 7.17
C PRO A 153 -15.91 0.98 8.50
N ALA A 154 -16.23 2.26 8.45
CA ALA A 154 -16.31 3.13 9.64
C ALA A 154 -17.24 2.58 10.75
N SER A 155 -18.27 1.83 10.39
CA SER A 155 -19.18 1.15 11.32
C SER A 155 -18.51 0.04 12.12
N ALA A 156 -17.55 -0.68 11.54
CA ALA A 156 -16.80 -1.74 12.21
C ALA A 156 -15.78 -1.17 13.21
N SER A 157 -15.25 0.02 12.93
CA SER A 157 -14.29 0.71 13.81
C SER A 157 -14.90 1.30 15.08
N LYS A 158 -16.22 1.48 15.14
CA LYS A 158 -16.91 2.07 16.30
C LYS A 158 -16.84 1.25 17.59
N ARG A 159 -16.45 -0.01 17.52
CA ARG A 159 -16.38 -0.90 18.70
C ARG A 159 -15.03 -0.86 19.44
N HIS A 160 -14.02 -0.22 18.88
CA HIS A 160 -12.69 -0.14 19.50
C HIS A 160 -12.17 1.30 19.55
N ILE A 161 -12.23 1.88 20.74
CA ILE A 161 -11.35 2.87 21.35
C ILE A 161 -10.76 3.91 20.38
N GLY A 162 -11.29 5.13 20.50
CA GLY A 162 -10.70 6.31 19.88
C GLY A 162 -11.00 6.42 18.37
N ARG A 163 -11.58 7.52 18.00
CA ARG A 163 -11.70 7.85 16.57
C ARG A 163 -10.28 7.89 15.99
N PRO A 164 -10.00 7.14 14.90
CA PRO A 164 -8.77 7.41 14.19
C PRO A 164 -8.68 8.89 13.87
N PRO A 165 -7.46 9.43 13.87
CA PRO A 165 -7.23 10.84 13.59
C PRO A 165 -7.85 11.26 12.26
N PRO A 166 -7.91 12.57 12.02
CA PRO A 166 -8.61 13.17 10.90
C PRO A 166 -8.25 12.53 9.56
N TYR A 167 -9.29 12.22 8.82
CA TYR A 167 -9.20 11.57 7.51
C TYR A 167 -10.01 12.41 6.51
N PRO A 168 -9.59 12.50 5.23
CA PRO A 168 -10.38 13.19 4.22
C PRO A 168 -11.76 12.55 4.10
N THR A 169 -12.76 13.25 4.58
CA THR A 169 -14.16 12.84 4.40
C THR A 169 -14.73 13.57 3.19
N PRO A 170 -15.52 12.90 2.34
CA PRO A 170 -16.29 13.60 1.32
C PRO A 170 -17.13 14.68 2.00
N VAL A 171 -17.08 15.90 1.46
CA VAL A 171 -18.01 16.95 1.90
C VAL A 171 -19.40 16.51 1.50
N VAL A 172 -20.18 16.00 2.46
CA VAL A 172 -21.60 15.77 2.24
C VAL A 172 -22.23 17.13 2.03
N GLU A 173 -22.68 17.41 0.82
CA GLU A 173 -23.47 18.61 0.56
C GLU A 173 -24.71 18.55 1.47
N ARG A 174 -24.72 19.38 2.50
CA ARG A 174 -25.93 19.62 3.28
C ARG A 174 -26.99 20.14 2.31
N LYS A 175 -28.13 19.47 2.22
CA LYS A 175 -29.30 20.04 1.54
C LYS A 175 -29.51 21.44 2.07
N LYS A 176 -29.34 22.42 1.19
CA LYS A 176 -29.46 23.84 1.54
C LYS A 176 -30.84 24.08 2.14
N SER A 177 -30.85 24.55 3.37
CA SER A 177 -32.11 25.01 4.02
C SER A 177 -32.63 26.23 3.26
N PHE A 178 -33.92 26.43 3.28
CA PHE A 178 -34.53 27.68 2.74
C PHE A 178 -33.85 28.93 3.33
N ARG A 179 -33.43 28.92 4.58
CA ARG A 179 -32.64 30.00 5.20
C ARG A 179 -31.32 30.27 4.52
N ASP A 180 -30.63 29.25 4.02
CA ASP A 180 -29.32 29.38 3.34
C ASP A 180 -29.50 30.00 1.94
N ILE A 181 -30.67 29.83 1.33
CA ILE A 181 -31.01 30.42 0.03
C ILE A 181 -31.22 31.92 0.19
N PHE A 182 -31.91 32.37 1.24
CA PHE A 182 -32.15 33.78 1.51
C PHE A 182 -30.91 34.51 2.06
N ALA A 183 -30.03 33.84 2.77
CA ALA A 183 -28.75 34.43 3.23
C ALA A 183 -27.81 34.80 2.06
N ARG A 184 -27.99 34.19 0.88
CA ARG A 184 -27.22 34.51 -0.34
C ARG A 184 -27.72 35.70 -1.13
N ALA A 185 -28.85 36.27 -0.78
CA ALA A 185 -29.41 37.47 -1.45
C ALA A 185 -28.66 38.76 -1.10
N ARG A 186 -27.62 38.73 -0.22
CA ARG A 186 -26.75 39.86 0.01
C ARG A 186 -25.54 39.76 -0.91
N PRO A 187 -25.21 40.82 -1.69
CA PRO A 187 -24.01 40.82 -2.51
C PRO A 187 -22.77 40.61 -1.59
N ALA A 188 -22.14 39.45 -1.71
CA ALA A 188 -20.88 39.21 -1.07
C ALA A 188 -19.81 40.11 -1.71
N PRO A 189 -18.93 40.74 -0.94
CA PRO A 189 -17.81 41.46 -1.52
C PRO A 189 -17.04 40.52 -2.43
N TYR A 190 -16.65 40.99 -3.61
CA TYR A 190 -15.93 40.24 -4.62
C TYR A 190 -14.75 39.48 -4.02
N SER A 191 -14.88 38.17 -3.89
CA SER A 191 -13.74 37.28 -3.59
C SER A 191 -13.27 36.69 -4.90
N THR A 192 -12.10 37.06 -5.38
CA THR A 192 -11.44 36.49 -6.56
C THR A 192 -10.90 35.08 -6.31
N LYS A 193 -11.09 34.54 -5.11
CA LYS A 193 -10.72 33.17 -4.79
C LYS A 193 -11.88 32.26 -5.15
N ALA A 194 -11.87 31.74 -6.37
CA ALA A 194 -12.73 30.62 -6.73
C ALA A 194 -12.38 29.46 -5.79
N ILE A 195 -13.32 29.06 -4.93
CA ILE A 195 -13.20 27.84 -4.15
C ILE A 195 -13.30 26.71 -5.16
N PRO A 196 -12.25 25.90 -5.35
CA PRO A 196 -12.34 24.77 -6.29
C PRO A 196 -13.52 23.88 -5.86
N PRO A 197 -14.28 23.31 -6.81
CA PRO A 197 -15.35 22.40 -6.48
C PRO A 197 -14.78 21.23 -5.66
N PRO A 198 -15.55 20.70 -4.70
CA PRO A 198 -15.10 19.55 -3.92
C PRO A 198 -14.73 18.41 -4.87
N PRO A 199 -13.63 17.71 -4.61
CA PRO A 199 -13.19 16.61 -5.46
C PRO A 199 -14.30 15.56 -5.55
N GLN A 200 -14.68 15.21 -6.79
CA GLN A 200 -15.66 14.15 -7.05
C GLN A 200 -14.94 12.80 -6.93
N PHE A 201 -14.79 12.30 -5.73
CA PHE A 201 -14.05 11.06 -5.45
C PHE A 201 -14.56 9.85 -6.24
N GLU A 202 -15.87 9.84 -6.58
CA GLU A 202 -16.48 8.76 -7.35
C GLU A 202 -15.93 8.64 -8.78
N LYS A 203 -15.43 9.74 -9.33
CA LYS A 203 -14.80 9.77 -10.67
C LYS A 203 -13.32 9.39 -10.65
N LEU A 204 -12.70 9.30 -9.46
CA LEU A 204 -11.31 8.90 -9.35
C LEU A 204 -11.17 7.39 -9.51
N HIS A 205 -10.01 6.97 -10.03
CA HIS A 205 -9.62 5.56 -10.01
C HIS A 205 -9.65 5.03 -8.55
N LEU A 206 -9.95 3.74 -8.37
CA LEU A 206 -10.09 3.13 -7.03
C LEU A 206 -8.89 3.40 -6.12
N SER A 207 -7.68 3.33 -6.66
CA SER A 207 -6.44 3.61 -5.92
C SER A 207 -6.32 5.05 -5.44
N ALA A 208 -6.93 6.00 -6.16
CA ALA A 208 -6.88 7.43 -5.84
C ALA A 208 -8.00 7.89 -4.90
N ARG A 209 -8.97 7.02 -4.62
CA ARG A 209 -10.08 7.35 -3.70
C ARG A 209 -9.60 7.29 -2.26
N PRO A 210 -10.02 8.22 -1.39
CA PRO A 210 -9.80 8.13 0.05
C PRO A 210 -10.31 6.79 0.60
N LYS A 211 -9.52 6.13 1.42
CA LYS A 211 -9.83 4.77 1.92
C LYS A 211 -10.77 4.74 3.13
N GLY A 212 -11.09 5.89 3.71
CA GLY A 212 -11.94 6.00 4.89
C GLY A 212 -11.14 5.99 6.21
N PRO A 213 -11.79 6.34 7.33
CA PRO A 213 -11.13 6.51 8.62
C PRO A 213 -10.89 5.19 9.39
N GLY A 214 -11.27 4.04 8.82
CA GLY A 214 -11.23 2.76 9.51
C GLY A 214 -9.83 2.25 9.78
N LEU A 215 -9.74 1.29 10.71
CA LEU A 215 -8.54 0.50 10.95
C LEU A 215 -8.28 -0.47 9.78
N PRO A 216 -7.07 -1.04 9.67
CA PRO A 216 -6.80 -2.03 8.64
C PRO A 216 -7.64 -3.29 8.86
N ASP A 217 -8.12 -3.84 7.77
CA ASP A 217 -8.73 -5.17 7.73
C ASP A 217 -7.63 -6.23 7.65
N LEU A 218 -7.17 -6.65 8.81
CA LEU A 218 -6.08 -7.61 8.91
C LEU A 218 -6.44 -8.96 8.33
N LYS A 219 -7.74 -9.35 8.31
CA LYS A 219 -8.18 -10.64 7.73
C LYS A 219 -7.98 -10.70 6.22
N ASN A 220 -7.99 -9.53 5.58
CA ASN A 220 -7.79 -9.39 4.14
C ASN A 220 -6.44 -8.72 3.82
N LEU A 221 -5.46 -8.86 4.73
CA LEU A 221 -4.10 -8.41 4.49
C LEU A 221 -3.49 -9.21 3.33
N ARG A 222 -2.78 -8.51 2.45
CA ARG A 222 -2.12 -9.11 1.29
C ARG A 222 -0.64 -8.77 1.30
N ALA A 223 0.17 -9.73 0.88
CA ALA A 223 1.60 -9.58 0.72
C ALA A 223 1.99 -9.90 -0.73
N PHE A 224 2.78 -9.03 -1.31
CA PHE A 224 3.28 -9.15 -2.68
C PHE A 224 4.81 -9.16 -2.68
N VAL A 225 5.38 -9.95 -3.59
CA VAL A 225 6.80 -9.91 -3.89
C VAL A 225 7.05 -8.96 -5.06
N ALA A 226 7.99 -8.05 -4.88
CA ALA A 226 8.41 -7.07 -5.86
C ALA A 226 9.90 -7.20 -6.18
N ILE A 227 10.26 -6.87 -7.40
CA ILE A 227 11.62 -6.95 -7.94
C ILE A 227 12.16 -5.55 -8.30
N GLY A 228 13.46 -5.46 -8.58
CA GLY A 228 14.14 -4.20 -8.83
C GLY A 228 13.63 -3.36 -10.02
N SER A 229 12.86 -3.97 -10.93
CA SER A 229 12.25 -3.25 -12.06
C SER A 229 10.84 -2.73 -11.79
N GLN A 230 10.35 -2.88 -10.57
CA GLN A 230 9.03 -2.44 -10.15
C GLN A 230 9.14 -1.34 -9.10
N ALA A 231 8.33 -0.31 -9.21
CA ALA A 231 8.09 0.67 -8.15
C ALA A 231 6.61 0.65 -7.77
N VAL A 232 6.28 1.14 -6.58
CA VAL A 232 4.90 1.16 -6.09
C VAL A 232 4.50 2.56 -5.67
N THR A 233 3.25 2.92 -5.94
CA THR A 233 2.60 4.08 -5.36
C THR A 233 1.42 3.62 -4.51
N TYR A 234 1.48 3.80 -3.21
CA TYR A 234 0.32 3.60 -2.33
C TYR A 234 -0.67 4.73 -2.54
N GLY A 235 -1.93 4.39 -2.72
CA GLY A 235 -3.03 5.36 -2.74
C GLY A 235 -3.20 6.04 -1.39
N ALA A 236 -3.69 7.29 -1.38
CA ALA A 236 -3.91 8.02 -0.15
C ALA A 236 -4.73 7.23 0.87
N GLY A 237 -4.21 7.07 2.09
CA GLY A 237 -4.82 6.33 3.18
C GLY A 237 -4.77 4.81 3.09
N THR A 238 -4.01 4.25 2.16
CA THR A 238 -3.79 2.80 2.08
C THR A 238 -2.92 2.35 3.26
N TRP A 239 -3.43 1.40 4.05
CA TRP A 239 -2.66 0.77 5.11
C TRP A 239 -1.59 -0.14 4.49
N HIS A 240 -0.34 0.04 4.92
CA HIS A 240 0.79 -0.73 4.43
C HIS A 240 1.86 -0.89 5.51
N ALA A 241 2.64 -1.96 5.44
CA ALA A 241 3.82 -2.10 6.27
C ALA A 241 4.95 -1.18 5.75
N PRO A 242 5.84 -0.68 6.62
CA PRO A 242 7.10 -0.12 6.17
C PRO A 242 7.81 -1.06 5.20
N MET A 243 8.58 -0.50 4.27
CA MET A 243 9.22 -1.30 3.21
C MET A 243 10.12 -2.39 3.80
N ILE A 244 9.96 -3.61 3.31
CA ILE A 244 10.66 -4.80 3.80
C ILE A 244 11.51 -5.36 2.69
N VAL A 245 12.81 -5.43 2.92
CA VAL A 245 13.76 -6.10 2.03
C VAL A 245 14.02 -7.51 2.55
N ILE A 246 14.08 -8.46 1.64
CA ILE A 246 14.47 -9.85 1.87
C ILE A 246 15.64 -10.19 0.95
N GLY A 247 16.57 -11.01 1.42
CA GLY A 247 17.76 -11.44 0.67
C GLY A 247 19.06 -10.90 1.24
N ASP A 248 20.04 -10.66 0.36
CA ASP A 248 21.46 -10.57 0.77
C ASP A 248 21.97 -9.14 0.95
N ARG A 249 21.30 -8.14 0.38
CA ARG A 249 21.80 -6.76 0.38
C ARG A 249 20.69 -5.72 0.58
N PRO A 250 21.02 -4.52 1.08
CA PRO A 250 20.07 -3.43 1.20
C PRO A 250 19.57 -2.95 -0.17
N ILE A 251 18.41 -2.33 -0.15
CA ILE A 251 17.82 -1.61 -1.28
C ILE A 251 17.68 -0.15 -0.89
N ASP A 252 18.17 0.75 -1.73
CA ASP A 252 17.92 2.18 -1.63
C ASP A 252 16.59 2.50 -2.32
N PHE A 253 15.68 3.18 -1.60
CA PHE A 253 14.44 3.65 -2.18
C PHE A 253 14.40 5.17 -2.20
N VAL A 254 14.12 5.74 -3.36
CA VAL A 254 13.62 7.11 -3.42
C VAL A 254 12.13 7.09 -3.11
N VAL A 255 11.74 7.88 -2.11
CA VAL A 255 10.35 7.95 -1.64
C VAL A 255 9.82 9.36 -1.86
N VAL A 256 8.73 9.47 -2.60
CA VAL A 256 8.11 10.73 -2.98
C VAL A 256 6.69 10.80 -2.45
N GLN A 257 6.37 11.90 -1.75
CA GLN A 257 5.03 12.16 -1.22
C GLN A 257 4.82 13.66 -1.02
N PHE A 258 3.63 14.06 -0.62
CA PHE A 258 3.38 15.40 -0.08
C PHE A 258 3.40 15.34 1.45
N ALA A 259 3.85 16.43 2.09
CA ALA A 259 3.86 16.57 3.54
C ALA A 259 3.61 18.03 3.94
N ASN A 260 2.90 18.24 5.07
CA ASN A 260 2.64 19.57 5.63
C ASN A 260 3.26 19.78 7.02
N GLU A 261 4.07 18.82 7.50
CA GLU A 261 4.75 18.87 8.80
C GLU A 261 3.75 18.89 9.99
N VAL A 262 2.57 18.30 9.79
CA VAL A 262 1.62 17.99 10.86
C VAL A 262 1.61 16.47 10.99
N GLU A 263 2.29 15.96 11.99
CA GLU A 263 2.63 14.54 12.15
C GLU A 263 1.44 13.59 11.90
N ILE A 264 0.31 13.84 12.54
CA ILE A 264 -0.88 13.01 12.42
C ILE A 264 -1.59 13.13 11.06
N GLU A 265 -1.35 14.20 10.31
CA GLU A 265 -1.85 14.40 8.95
C GLU A 265 -0.89 13.80 7.94
N ASP A 266 0.41 13.79 8.23
CA ASP A 266 1.44 13.24 7.36
C ASP A 266 1.51 11.71 7.44
N CYS A 267 1.39 11.13 8.66
CA CYS A 267 1.44 9.69 8.88
C CYS A 267 0.55 9.26 10.04
N GLN A 268 -0.11 8.13 9.88
CA GLN A 268 -0.86 7.45 10.94
C GLN A 268 -0.36 6.01 11.03
N GLU A 269 0.04 5.60 12.21
CA GLU A 269 0.64 4.30 12.47
C GLU A 269 -0.18 3.51 13.48
N ILE A 270 -0.21 2.19 13.32
CA ILE A 270 -0.71 1.26 14.33
C ILE A 270 0.34 0.21 14.62
N THR A 271 0.45 -0.15 15.89
CA THR A 271 1.25 -1.29 16.32
C THR A 271 0.37 -2.53 16.40
N LEU A 272 0.85 -3.62 15.81
CA LEU A 272 0.23 -4.93 15.85
C LEU A 272 0.92 -5.78 16.91
N GLN A 273 0.20 -6.11 17.96
CA GLN A 273 0.73 -6.95 19.04
C GLN A 273 0.02 -8.30 19.05
N PRO A 274 0.74 -9.41 19.26
CA PRO A 274 0.12 -10.69 19.49
C PRO A 274 -0.85 -10.60 20.67
N SER A 275 -1.97 -11.31 20.60
CA SER A 275 -2.85 -11.43 21.76
C SER A 275 -2.13 -12.21 22.85
N LYS A 276 -2.26 -11.76 24.11
CA LYS A 276 -1.66 -12.48 25.27
C LYS A 276 -2.18 -13.93 25.42
N LEU A 277 -3.30 -14.25 24.78
CA LEU A 277 -3.95 -15.58 24.83
C LEU A 277 -3.58 -16.48 23.66
N ALA A 278 -3.05 -15.89 22.57
CA ALA A 278 -2.56 -16.63 21.43
C ALA A 278 -1.23 -15.99 21.04
N GLN A 279 -0.18 -16.77 20.98
CA GLN A 279 1.16 -16.31 20.58
C GLN A 279 1.21 -15.86 19.09
N GLU A 280 0.06 -15.74 18.45
CA GLU A 280 -0.11 -15.48 17.04
C GLU A 280 -0.26 -13.99 16.78
N GLY A 281 0.65 -13.44 15.96
CA GLY A 281 0.62 -12.08 15.43
C GLY A 281 0.11 -12.02 13.99
N VAL A 282 0.45 -10.97 13.28
CA VAL A 282 0.36 -10.89 11.84
C VAL A 282 1.69 -11.38 11.26
N VAL A 283 1.65 -12.47 10.50
CA VAL A 283 2.84 -13.13 10.01
C VAL A 283 2.74 -13.30 8.50
N VAL A 284 3.85 -13.16 7.80
CA VAL A 284 3.97 -13.48 6.38
C VAL A 284 4.94 -14.64 6.24
N THR A 285 4.51 -15.75 5.68
CA THR A 285 5.42 -16.83 5.27
C THR A 285 6.20 -16.38 4.07
N VAL A 286 7.49 -16.60 4.12
CA VAL A 286 8.42 -16.41 3.02
C VAL A 286 9.01 -17.78 2.71
N ASP A 287 8.70 -18.29 1.52
CA ASP A 287 9.19 -19.57 1.03
C ASP A 287 10.11 -19.30 -0.16
N THR A 288 11.35 -19.78 -0.09
CA THR A 288 12.33 -19.55 -1.14
C THR A 288 12.71 -20.90 -1.74
N ASP A 289 12.39 -21.13 -3.00
CA ASP A 289 12.78 -22.34 -3.70
C ASP A 289 14.30 -22.35 -4.04
N SER A 290 14.80 -23.52 -4.43
CA SER A 290 16.22 -23.70 -4.80
C SER A 290 16.67 -22.85 -5.99
N ALA A 291 15.73 -22.28 -6.75
CA ALA A 291 16.02 -21.34 -7.84
C ALA A 291 16.00 -19.86 -7.41
N GLY A 292 15.85 -19.59 -6.10
CA GLY A 292 15.76 -18.24 -5.53
C GLY A 292 14.41 -17.55 -5.75
N LYS A 293 13.37 -18.30 -6.13
CA LYS A 293 12.04 -17.75 -6.33
C LYS A 293 11.31 -17.69 -5.00
N VAL A 294 10.96 -16.48 -4.59
CA VAL A 294 10.26 -16.21 -3.34
C VAL A 294 8.75 -16.30 -3.51
N GLN A 295 8.11 -16.98 -2.58
CA GLN A 295 6.67 -17.07 -2.43
C GLN A 295 6.26 -16.51 -1.08
N VAL A 296 5.16 -15.77 -1.03
CA VAL A 296 4.68 -15.19 0.22
C VAL A 296 3.20 -15.47 0.42
N LYS A 297 2.82 -15.71 1.67
CA LYS A 297 1.43 -15.84 2.09
C LYS A 297 1.26 -15.13 3.43
N ALA A 298 0.28 -14.25 3.52
CA ALA A 298 -0.04 -13.57 4.76
C ALA A 298 -0.99 -14.41 5.61
N GLY A 299 -0.73 -14.49 6.89
CA GLY A 299 -1.58 -15.11 7.89
C GLY A 299 -1.81 -14.18 9.06
N VAL A 300 -3.01 -14.24 9.64
CA VAL A 300 -3.39 -13.40 10.76
C VAL A 300 -3.96 -14.27 11.86
N GLY A 301 -3.23 -14.33 12.97
CA GLY A 301 -3.72 -14.92 14.20
C GLY A 301 -4.56 -13.94 15.03
N SER A 302 -4.68 -14.19 16.33
CA SER A 302 -5.38 -13.28 17.23
C SER A 302 -4.53 -12.03 17.52
N VAL A 303 -4.92 -10.89 16.96
CA VAL A 303 -4.16 -9.63 17.02
C VAL A 303 -4.99 -8.53 17.63
N LYS A 304 -4.35 -7.70 18.45
CA LYS A 304 -4.89 -6.40 18.89
C LYS A 304 -4.12 -5.30 18.14
N ALA A 305 -4.84 -4.49 17.39
CA ALA A 305 -4.31 -3.25 16.87
C ALA A 305 -4.42 -2.16 17.93
N LYS A 306 -3.32 -1.45 18.20
CA LYS A 306 -3.28 -0.30 19.10
C LYS A 306 -2.82 0.91 18.31
N LEU A 307 -3.65 1.96 18.31
CA LEU A 307 -3.32 3.28 17.81
C LEU A 307 -2.46 4.02 18.81
#